data_30a94ed82d9102651d05e7dc6aa76442
#
_entry.id   30a94ed82d9102651d05e7dc6aa76442
#
_cell.length_a   1.000
_cell.length_b   1.000
_cell.length_c   1.000
_cell.angle_alpha   90.00
_cell.angle_beta   90.00
_cell.angle_gamma   90.00
#
_symmetry.space_group_name_H-M   'P 1'
#
loop_
_entity.id
_entity.type
_entity.pdbx_description
1 polymer ?
#
loop_
_entity_poly.entity_id
_entity_poly.type
_entity_poly.pdbx_seq_one_letter_code
_entity_poly.pdbx_strand_id
1 'polypeptide(L)'
;GTVQNIVQLPEGFGALKVTIAQFYRVSGGSTQNKGVESNIIFPSVNNVRDIGESILENALPWRSIDSVSYSKFQSLKTVLETLNERSSKRIEESDFFSKTQKDIDEYLNNVKPLQYTSILKLQEDHQRRLEEREKEMASAKPKDTPSAEVSNDIPPEIMVDGYLKESMAILEDYIELKNGQNSKL
;
A
#
# COMPACT_ATOMS: atom_id res chain seq x y z
N GLY A 1 -15.40 7.89 -3.73
CA GLY A 1 -16.18 6.72 -3.35
C GLY A 1 -17.66 6.89 -3.61
N THR A 2 -18.41 5.81 -3.51
CA THR A 2 -19.85 5.76 -3.78
C THR A 2 -20.64 5.28 -2.57
N VAL A 3 -21.88 5.76 -2.46
CA VAL A 3 -22.87 5.26 -1.50
C VAL A 3 -23.86 4.39 -2.27
N GLN A 4 -24.11 3.20 -1.74
CA GLN A 4 -24.97 2.21 -2.40
C GLN A 4 -26.17 1.88 -1.50
N ASN A 5 -27.31 1.65 -2.12
CA ASN A 5 -28.50 1.14 -1.49
C ASN A 5 -28.83 -0.26 -2.00
N ILE A 6 -29.38 -1.10 -1.13
CA ILE A 6 -29.88 -2.42 -1.48
C ILE A 6 -31.40 -2.37 -1.44
N VAL A 7 -32.01 -2.53 -2.61
CA VAL A 7 -33.48 -2.55 -2.77
C VAL A 7 -33.91 -4.00 -2.93
N GLN A 8 -34.76 -4.49 -2.03
CA GLN A 8 -35.35 -5.81 -2.16
C GLN A 8 -36.34 -5.82 -3.32
N LEU A 9 -36.22 -6.79 -4.19
CA LEU A 9 -37.15 -7.03 -5.28
C LEU A 9 -38.27 -7.96 -4.84
N PRO A 10 -39.39 -8.06 -5.59
CA PRO A 10 -40.46 -9.02 -5.30
C PRO A 10 -39.92 -10.44 -5.12
N GLU A 11 -40.70 -11.31 -4.46
CA GLU A 11 -40.31 -12.68 -4.17
C GLU A 11 -39.77 -13.42 -5.39
N GLY A 12 -38.59 -14.04 -5.24
CA GLY A 12 -37.89 -14.79 -6.28
C GLY A 12 -36.90 -13.98 -7.13
N PHE A 13 -36.90 -12.65 -7.06
CA PHE A 13 -36.00 -11.80 -7.86
C PHE A 13 -34.78 -11.30 -7.08
N GLY A 14 -34.63 -11.60 -5.79
CA GLY A 14 -33.49 -11.23 -4.97
C GLY A 14 -33.43 -9.75 -4.62
N ALA A 15 -32.26 -9.12 -4.69
CA ALA A 15 -32.03 -7.72 -4.32
C ALA A 15 -31.19 -7.00 -5.36
N LEU A 16 -31.49 -5.73 -5.58
CA LEU A 16 -30.77 -4.82 -6.48
C LEU A 16 -29.88 -3.88 -5.66
N LYS A 17 -28.56 -3.88 -5.94
CA LYS A 17 -27.59 -2.95 -5.36
C LYS A 17 -27.41 -1.78 -6.31
N VAL A 18 -27.82 -0.58 -5.89
CA VAL A 18 -27.82 0.63 -6.74
C VAL A 18 -26.96 1.70 -6.10
N THR A 19 -26.11 2.34 -6.91
CA THR A 19 -25.37 3.53 -6.49
C THR A 19 -26.31 4.73 -6.49
N ILE A 20 -26.45 5.37 -5.32
CA ILE A 20 -27.40 6.50 -5.12
C ILE A 20 -26.70 7.84 -4.88
N ALA A 21 -25.41 7.82 -4.47
CA ALA A 21 -24.64 9.02 -4.20
C ALA A 21 -23.14 8.78 -4.38
N GLN A 22 -22.39 9.87 -4.49
CA GLN A 22 -20.94 9.86 -4.52
C GLN A 22 -20.42 10.85 -3.48
N PHE A 23 -19.36 10.51 -2.75
CA PHE A 23 -18.71 11.41 -1.82
C PHE A 23 -17.35 11.84 -2.34
N TYR A 24 -16.95 13.03 -1.92
CA TYR A 24 -15.70 13.68 -2.32
C TYR A 24 -14.91 14.07 -1.08
N ARG A 25 -13.59 14.15 -1.25
CA ARG A 25 -12.70 14.68 -0.22
C ARG A 25 -12.86 16.20 -0.14
N VAL A 26 -12.43 16.78 0.99
CA VAL A 26 -12.42 18.25 1.15
C VAL A 26 -11.63 18.99 0.07
N SER A 27 -10.64 18.34 -0.54
CA SER A 27 -9.90 18.83 -1.70
C SER A 27 -10.66 18.77 -3.03
N GLY A 28 -11.89 18.28 -3.04
CA GLY A 28 -12.73 18.14 -4.23
C GLY A 28 -12.56 16.83 -4.99
N GLY A 29 -11.50 16.07 -4.78
CA GLY A 29 -11.25 14.82 -5.50
C GLY A 29 -12.08 13.64 -4.97
N SER A 30 -12.58 12.80 -5.88
CA SER A 30 -13.15 11.50 -5.54
C SER A 30 -12.05 10.50 -5.18
N THR A 31 -12.38 9.50 -4.37
CA THR A 31 -11.51 8.32 -4.14
C THR A 31 -11.77 7.21 -5.17
N GLN A 32 -12.69 7.43 -6.11
CA GLN A 32 -13.04 6.46 -7.15
C GLN A 32 -11.82 6.11 -8.01
N ASN A 33 -11.57 4.84 -8.25
CA ASN A 33 -10.45 4.28 -9.02
C ASN A 33 -9.04 4.58 -8.49
N LYS A 34 -8.82 5.74 -7.89
CA LYS A 34 -7.49 6.21 -7.43
C LYS A 34 -7.23 5.96 -5.94
N GLY A 35 -8.29 5.81 -5.14
CA GLY A 35 -8.15 5.78 -3.69
C GLY A 35 -7.59 7.10 -3.14
N VAL A 36 -6.75 7.00 -2.12
CA VAL A 36 -5.98 8.11 -1.54
C VAL A 36 -4.51 7.82 -1.77
N GLU A 37 -3.90 8.57 -2.66
CA GLU A 37 -2.47 8.41 -2.98
C GLU A 37 -1.60 8.83 -1.80
N SER A 38 -0.61 8.02 -1.47
CA SER A 38 0.42 8.32 -0.48
C SER A 38 1.39 9.36 -1.03
N ASN A 39 1.97 10.19 -0.15
CA ASN A 39 2.99 11.15 -0.55
C ASN A 39 4.33 10.47 -0.90
N ILE A 40 4.65 9.35 -0.27
CA ILE A 40 5.80 8.50 -0.57
C ILE A 40 5.24 7.15 -1.02
N ILE A 41 5.60 6.72 -2.22
CA ILE A 41 5.09 5.51 -2.85
C ILE A 41 6.21 4.48 -2.91
N PHE A 42 5.96 3.31 -2.34
CA PHE A 42 6.90 2.20 -2.38
C PHE A 42 6.74 1.35 -3.65
N PRO A 43 7.83 0.75 -4.15
CA PRO A 43 7.72 -0.28 -5.17
C PRO A 43 6.82 -1.42 -4.68
N SER A 44 5.82 -1.80 -5.48
CA SER A 44 4.92 -2.92 -5.15
C SER A 44 4.38 -3.55 -6.42
N VAL A 45 4.28 -4.87 -6.43
CA VAL A 45 3.64 -5.61 -7.53
C VAL A 45 2.19 -5.17 -7.74
N ASN A 46 1.52 -4.73 -6.67
CA ASN A 46 0.15 -4.25 -6.75
C ASN A 46 0.02 -2.92 -7.53
N ASN A 47 1.11 -2.14 -7.66
CA ASN A 47 1.09 -0.90 -8.43
C ASN A 47 1.03 -1.13 -9.95
N VAL A 48 1.39 -2.33 -10.40
CA VAL A 48 1.47 -2.69 -11.82
C VAL A 48 0.41 -3.71 -12.26
N ARG A 49 -0.27 -4.34 -11.30
CA ARG A 49 -1.36 -5.28 -11.55
C ARG A 49 -2.64 -4.54 -11.91
N ASP A 50 -3.35 -5.13 -12.86
CA ASP A 50 -4.72 -4.72 -13.17
C ASP A 50 -5.66 -5.27 -12.09
N ILE A 51 -5.69 -4.61 -10.93
CA ILE A 51 -6.51 -4.96 -9.77
C ILE A 51 -7.36 -3.78 -9.32
N GLY A 52 -8.45 -4.10 -8.63
CA GLY A 52 -9.33 -3.09 -8.07
C GLY A 52 -10.52 -2.75 -8.96
N GLU A 53 -11.20 -1.67 -8.63
CA GLU A 53 -12.46 -1.28 -9.27
C GLU A 53 -12.27 -0.81 -10.71
N SER A 54 -11.11 -0.24 -11.04
CA SER A 54 -10.82 0.35 -12.36
C SER A 54 -10.86 -0.66 -13.52
N ILE A 55 -10.70 -1.96 -13.22
CA ILE A 55 -10.76 -3.03 -14.23
C ILE A 55 -12.17 -3.55 -14.48
N LEU A 56 -13.15 -3.14 -13.68
CA LEU A 56 -14.54 -3.56 -13.89
C LEU A 56 -15.10 -2.87 -15.14
N GLU A 57 -15.83 -3.62 -15.97
CA GLU A 57 -16.37 -3.16 -17.25
C GLU A 57 -17.19 -1.86 -17.13
N ASN A 58 -17.91 -1.69 -16.02
CA ASN A 58 -18.76 -0.53 -15.76
C ASN A 58 -18.28 0.30 -14.58
N ALA A 59 -16.96 0.36 -14.34
CA ALA A 59 -16.39 1.19 -13.29
C ALA A 59 -16.75 2.67 -13.48
N LEU A 60 -17.22 3.32 -12.41
CA LEU A 60 -17.50 4.74 -12.45
C LEU A 60 -16.19 5.54 -12.63
N PRO A 61 -16.13 6.51 -13.54
CA PRO A 61 -14.93 7.29 -13.76
C PRO A 61 -14.61 8.17 -12.55
N TRP A 62 -13.32 8.45 -12.36
CA TRP A 62 -12.89 9.46 -11.40
C TRP A 62 -13.46 10.83 -11.76
N ARG A 63 -13.94 11.55 -10.74
CA ARG A 63 -14.49 12.91 -10.89
C ARG A 63 -13.99 13.79 -9.76
N SER A 64 -14.04 15.10 -9.97
CA SER A 64 -13.77 16.11 -8.95
C SER A 64 -14.87 17.17 -8.96
N ILE A 65 -15.03 17.80 -7.81
CA ILE A 65 -15.84 19.01 -7.60
C ILE A 65 -14.93 20.10 -7.05
N ASP A 66 -15.45 21.30 -6.91
CA ASP A 66 -14.68 22.38 -6.27
C ASP A 66 -14.33 22.02 -4.84
N SER A 67 -13.09 22.35 -4.43
CA SER A 67 -12.65 22.13 -3.05
C SER A 67 -13.40 23.06 -2.10
N VAL A 68 -13.74 22.55 -0.92
CA VAL A 68 -14.25 23.41 0.17
C VAL A 68 -13.10 24.15 0.85
N SER A 69 -13.40 25.31 1.44
CA SER A 69 -12.43 26.02 2.27
C SER A 69 -12.14 25.22 3.53
N TYR A 70 -10.88 24.88 3.78
CA TYR A 70 -10.47 24.14 4.97
C TYR A 70 -9.08 24.56 5.44
N SER A 71 -8.86 24.49 6.76
CA SER A 71 -7.55 24.72 7.35
C SER A 71 -6.76 23.42 7.36
N LYS A 72 -5.54 23.44 6.84
CA LYS A 72 -4.61 22.32 6.94
C LYS A 72 -4.02 22.27 8.34
N PHE A 73 -4.17 21.17 9.04
CA PHE A 73 -3.62 21.00 10.38
C PHE A 73 -2.09 21.11 10.41
N GLN A 74 -1.42 20.52 9.41
CA GLN A 74 0.03 20.62 9.22
C GLN A 74 0.39 20.59 7.74
N SER A 75 1.46 21.29 7.36
CA SER A 75 2.03 21.21 6.03
C SER A 75 3.25 20.31 6.05
N LEU A 76 3.21 19.23 5.25
CA LEU A 76 4.36 18.35 5.02
C LEU A 76 5.33 18.90 3.97
N LYS A 77 4.98 20.01 3.29
CA LYS A 77 5.72 20.50 2.13
C LYS A 77 7.20 20.74 2.40
N THR A 78 7.53 21.24 3.60
CA THR A 78 8.91 21.59 3.98
C THR A 78 9.81 20.40 4.27
N VAL A 79 9.23 19.24 4.60
CA VAL A 79 9.98 18.03 4.98
C VAL A 79 9.83 16.89 3.95
N LEU A 80 8.82 16.99 3.08
CA LEU A 80 8.48 15.90 2.17
C LEU A 80 9.60 15.57 1.19
N GLU A 81 10.30 16.57 0.67
CA GLU A 81 11.42 16.39 -0.25
C GLU A 81 12.55 15.60 0.41
N THR A 82 12.97 16.03 1.61
CA THR A 82 13.99 15.32 2.38
C THR A 82 13.57 13.90 2.76
N LEU A 83 12.29 13.69 3.13
CA LEU A 83 11.77 12.36 3.42
C LEU A 83 11.81 11.46 2.20
N ASN A 84 11.43 11.98 1.02
CA ASN A 84 11.50 11.24 -0.23
C ASN A 84 12.95 10.85 -0.58
N GLU A 85 13.90 11.77 -0.45
CA GLU A 85 15.30 11.51 -0.73
C GLU A 85 15.88 10.44 0.20
N ARG A 86 15.60 10.52 1.51
CA ARG A 86 16.07 9.52 2.48
C ARG A 86 15.44 8.15 2.22
N SER A 87 14.14 8.11 1.98
CA SER A 87 13.43 6.88 1.66
C SER A 87 13.92 6.23 0.36
N SER A 88 14.12 7.02 -0.69
CA SER A 88 14.64 6.51 -1.98
C SER A 88 15.99 5.82 -1.80
N LYS A 89 16.91 6.43 -1.04
CA LYS A 89 18.21 5.81 -0.76
C LYS A 89 18.09 4.48 -0.03
N ARG A 90 17.24 4.40 1.01
CA ARG A 90 17.03 3.16 1.74
C ARG A 90 16.36 2.08 0.88
N ILE A 91 15.43 2.47 0.01
CA ILE A 91 14.80 1.55 -0.95
C ILE A 91 15.82 0.97 -1.92
N GLU A 92 16.72 1.80 -2.47
CA GLU A 92 17.79 1.37 -3.39
C GLU A 92 18.77 0.40 -2.73
N GLU A 93 19.08 0.59 -1.45
CA GLU A 93 20.01 -0.25 -0.68
C GLU A 93 19.35 -1.51 -0.08
N SER A 94 18.03 -1.62 -0.17
CA SER A 94 17.27 -2.69 0.50
C SER A 94 17.17 -3.96 -0.35
N ASP A 95 17.60 -5.08 0.18
CA ASP A 95 17.41 -6.41 -0.42
C ASP A 95 15.92 -6.75 -0.62
N PHE A 96 15.07 -6.32 0.30
CA PHE A 96 13.63 -6.53 0.21
C PHE A 96 13.05 -5.82 -1.03
N PHE A 97 13.34 -4.54 -1.22
CA PHE A 97 12.84 -3.79 -2.37
C PHE A 97 13.52 -4.20 -3.67
N SER A 98 14.77 -4.66 -3.64
CA SER A 98 15.44 -5.25 -4.80
C SER A 98 14.73 -6.54 -5.26
N LYS A 99 14.33 -7.42 -4.33
CA LYS A 99 13.52 -8.60 -4.64
C LYS A 99 12.14 -8.19 -5.19
N THR A 100 11.49 -7.20 -4.56
CA THR A 100 10.19 -6.68 -5.00
C THR A 100 10.27 -6.12 -6.42
N GLN A 101 11.35 -5.41 -6.78
CA GLN A 101 11.54 -4.89 -8.13
C GLN A 101 11.67 -6.02 -9.17
N LYS A 102 12.39 -7.08 -8.83
CA LYS A 102 12.46 -8.29 -9.69
C LYS A 102 11.11 -8.94 -9.89
N ASP A 103 10.30 -9.02 -8.82
CA ASP A 103 8.94 -9.54 -8.89
C ASP A 103 8.04 -8.67 -9.82
N ILE A 104 8.22 -7.34 -9.79
CA ILE A 104 7.55 -6.40 -10.68
C ILE A 104 7.98 -6.63 -12.14
N ASP A 105 9.29 -6.71 -12.38
CA ASP A 105 9.85 -6.90 -13.72
C ASP A 105 9.41 -8.25 -14.31
N GLU A 106 9.42 -9.32 -13.52
CA GLU A 106 8.89 -10.62 -13.91
C GLU A 106 7.40 -10.57 -14.25
N TYR A 107 6.61 -9.88 -13.42
CA TYR A 107 5.18 -9.71 -13.68
C TYR A 107 4.95 -8.99 -15.02
N LEU A 108 5.63 -7.88 -15.26
CA LEU A 108 5.49 -7.10 -16.48
C LEU A 108 5.96 -7.84 -17.74
N ASN A 109 7.02 -8.63 -17.61
CA ASN A 109 7.59 -9.34 -18.75
C ASN A 109 6.89 -10.66 -19.07
N ASN A 110 6.37 -11.37 -18.06
CA ASN A 110 5.85 -12.72 -18.21
C ASN A 110 4.31 -12.81 -18.21
N VAL A 111 3.62 -11.87 -17.59
CA VAL A 111 2.15 -11.92 -17.47
C VAL A 111 1.44 -11.23 -18.63
N LYS A 112 2.07 -10.24 -19.25
CA LYS A 112 1.50 -9.53 -20.40
C LYS A 112 1.41 -10.32 -21.69
N PRO A 113 2.32 -11.26 -22.05
CA PRO A 113 2.08 -12.20 -23.14
C PRO A 113 1.44 -13.45 -22.56
N LEU A 114 0.11 -13.47 -22.51
CA LEU A 114 -0.77 -14.60 -22.12
C LEU A 114 -0.42 -15.91 -22.84
N GLN A 115 0.67 -16.55 -22.46
CA GLN A 115 0.88 -17.96 -22.80
C GLN A 115 0.55 -18.79 -21.55
N TYR A 116 -0.39 -19.73 -21.68
CA TYR A 116 -0.87 -20.59 -20.61
C TYR A 116 0.25 -21.30 -19.83
N THR A 117 1.31 -21.72 -20.52
CA THR A 117 2.54 -22.30 -19.95
C THR A 117 3.30 -21.34 -19.04
N SER A 118 3.30 -20.05 -19.35
CA SER A 118 3.93 -19.02 -18.52
C SER A 118 3.16 -18.76 -17.23
N ILE A 119 1.82 -18.87 -17.28
CA ILE A 119 0.97 -18.72 -16.09
C ILE A 119 1.20 -19.86 -15.09
N LEU A 120 1.27 -21.12 -15.56
CA LEU A 120 1.53 -22.27 -14.70
C LEU A 120 2.91 -22.16 -14.03
N LYS A 121 3.93 -21.82 -14.80
CA LYS A 121 5.29 -21.62 -14.27
C LYS A 121 5.36 -20.48 -13.25
N LEU A 122 4.63 -19.40 -13.48
CA LEU A 122 4.51 -18.27 -12.53
C LEU A 122 3.82 -18.69 -11.22
N GLN A 123 2.80 -19.54 -11.30
CA GLN A 123 2.13 -20.07 -10.10
C GLN A 123 3.07 -20.96 -9.28
N GLU A 124 3.83 -21.85 -9.93
CA GLU A 124 4.82 -22.70 -9.28
C GLU A 124 5.92 -21.88 -8.61
N ASP A 125 6.47 -20.87 -9.30
CA ASP A 125 7.51 -19.97 -8.78
C ASP A 125 6.98 -19.10 -7.64
N HIS A 126 5.74 -18.66 -7.71
CA HIS A 126 5.09 -17.91 -6.63
C HIS A 126 4.90 -18.78 -5.38
N GLN A 127 4.44 -20.00 -5.54
CA GLN A 127 4.26 -20.98 -4.46
C GLN A 127 5.61 -21.24 -3.76
N ARG A 128 6.66 -21.50 -4.52
CA ARG A 128 8.03 -21.70 -3.99
C ARG A 128 8.50 -20.48 -3.18
N ARG A 129 8.29 -19.25 -3.67
CA ARG A 129 8.67 -18.03 -2.93
C ARG A 129 7.87 -17.82 -1.66
N LEU A 130 6.59 -18.20 -1.63
CA LEU A 130 5.80 -18.16 -0.40
C LEU A 130 6.37 -19.14 0.64
N GLU A 131 6.71 -20.36 0.23
CA GLU A 131 7.33 -21.35 1.11
C GLU A 131 8.71 -20.90 1.63
N GLU A 132 9.52 -20.26 0.78
CA GLU A 132 10.81 -19.68 1.19
C GLU A 132 10.64 -18.57 2.21
N ARG A 133 9.68 -17.66 2.00
CA ARG A 133 9.33 -16.59 2.95
C ARG A 133 8.81 -17.15 4.27
N GLU A 134 7.95 -18.16 4.24
CA GLU A 134 7.47 -18.83 5.46
C GLU A 134 8.63 -19.48 6.23
N LYS A 135 9.58 -20.08 5.56
CA LYS A 135 10.80 -20.64 6.18
C LYS A 135 11.69 -19.54 6.77
N GLU A 136 11.88 -18.43 6.05
CA GLU A 136 12.62 -17.26 6.56
C GLU A 136 11.92 -16.68 7.80
N MET A 137 10.60 -16.53 7.79
CA MET A 137 9.82 -16.09 8.95
C MET A 137 9.88 -17.07 10.11
N ALA A 138 9.81 -18.36 9.85
CA ALA A 138 9.92 -19.39 10.88
C ALA A 138 11.33 -19.44 11.51
N SER A 139 12.38 -19.15 10.73
CA SER A 139 13.77 -19.10 11.21
C SER A 139 14.09 -17.81 11.97
N ALA A 140 13.35 -16.73 11.70
CA ALA A 140 13.49 -15.43 12.36
C ALA A 140 12.81 -15.39 13.76
N LYS A 141 12.08 -16.44 14.18
CA LYS A 141 11.52 -16.51 15.53
C LYS A 141 12.64 -16.65 16.56
N PRO A 142 12.70 -15.77 17.57
CA PRO A 142 13.68 -15.91 18.64
C PRO A 142 13.44 -17.23 19.38
N LYS A 143 14.52 -17.97 19.59
CA LYS A 143 14.53 -19.08 20.54
C LYS A 143 14.33 -18.50 21.94
N ASP A 144 13.29 -18.98 22.60
CA ASP A 144 12.97 -18.85 24.01
C ASP A 144 13.70 -17.76 24.79
N THR A 145 12.98 -16.70 25.12
CA THR A 145 13.35 -15.85 26.27
C THR A 145 12.18 -15.84 27.25
N PRO A 146 12.44 -16.07 28.55
CA PRO A 146 11.37 -16.08 29.55
C PRO A 146 10.94 -14.67 29.93
N SER A 147 9.65 -14.52 30.09
CA SER A 147 8.87 -13.57 30.89
C SER A 147 9.26 -12.09 30.92
N ALA A 148 8.37 -11.33 30.27
CA ALA A 148 7.69 -10.16 30.80
C ALA A 148 8.51 -9.06 31.49
N GLU A 149 9.12 -8.25 30.67
CA GLU A 149 9.12 -6.81 30.88
C GLU A 149 8.52 -6.21 29.60
N VAL A 150 7.66 -5.20 29.76
CA VAL A 150 7.10 -4.47 28.61
C VAL A 150 8.27 -3.71 27.96
N SER A 151 9.06 -4.47 27.19
CA SER A 151 10.06 -3.90 26.32
C SER A 151 9.34 -3.41 25.06
N ASN A 152 9.74 -2.26 24.54
CA ASN A 152 9.32 -1.72 23.27
C ASN A 152 9.79 -2.59 22.08
N ASP A 153 9.87 -3.89 22.24
CA ASP A 153 10.37 -4.80 21.23
C ASP A 153 9.28 -5.05 20.20
N ILE A 154 9.60 -4.63 18.99
CA ILE A 154 8.77 -4.84 17.82
C ILE A 154 8.60 -6.35 17.60
N PRO A 155 7.37 -6.87 17.45
CA PRO A 155 7.16 -8.28 17.18
C PRO A 155 8.00 -8.78 15.99
N PRO A 156 8.57 -10.00 16.04
CA PRO A 156 9.43 -10.52 14.98
C PRO A 156 8.79 -10.54 13.59
N GLU A 157 7.48 -10.73 13.52
CA GLU A 157 6.69 -10.69 12.28
C GLU A 157 6.75 -9.31 11.62
N ILE A 158 6.81 -8.24 12.40
CA ILE A 158 6.94 -6.85 11.96
C ILE A 158 8.36 -6.58 11.45
N MET A 159 9.38 -7.20 12.04
CA MET A 159 10.78 -7.01 11.64
C MET A 159 11.09 -7.58 10.25
N VAL A 160 10.28 -8.50 9.75
CA VAL A 160 10.44 -9.12 8.42
C VAL A 160 9.69 -8.36 7.32
N ASP A 161 8.67 -7.56 7.67
CA ASP A 161 7.92 -6.75 6.71
C ASP A 161 8.71 -5.50 6.31
N GLY A 162 9.28 -5.55 5.10
CA GLY A 162 10.08 -4.44 4.54
C GLY A 162 9.28 -3.15 4.35
N TYR A 163 7.99 -3.23 4.06
CA TYR A 163 7.12 -2.05 3.94
C TYR A 163 6.92 -1.37 5.29
N LEU A 164 6.66 -2.15 6.33
CA LEU A 164 6.47 -1.62 7.67
C LEU A 164 7.77 -1.03 8.22
N LYS A 165 8.89 -1.71 8.00
CA LYS A 165 10.22 -1.23 8.40
C LYS A 165 10.55 0.12 7.75
N GLU A 166 10.31 0.28 6.45
CA GLU A 166 10.54 1.55 5.76
C GLU A 166 9.55 2.64 6.22
N SER A 167 8.29 2.28 6.47
CA SER A 167 7.30 3.20 7.02
C SER A 167 7.70 3.75 8.39
N MET A 168 8.28 2.90 9.25
CA MET A 168 8.82 3.30 10.55
C MET A 168 10.02 4.23 10.40
N ALA A 169 10.95 3.92 9.51
CA ALA A 169 12.11 4.77 9.24
C ALA A 169 11.71 6.18 8.72
N ILE A 170 10.69 6.25 7.86
CA ILE A 170 10.12 7.54 7.42
C ILE A 170 9.51 8.32 8.59
N LEU A 171 8.83 7.62 9.51
CA LEU A 171 8.25 8.25 10.69
C LEU A 171 9.33 8.80 11.63
N GLU A 172 10.41 8.06 11.83
CA GLU A 172 11.57 8.49 12.60
C GLU A 172 12.22 9.75 11.99
N ASP A 173 12.47 9.72 10.67
CA ASP A 173 12.97 10.88 9.93
C ASP A 173 12.05 12.10 10.07
N TYR A 174 10.74 11.89 10.00
CA TYR A 174 9.77 12.97 10.16
C TYR A 174 9.82 13.60 11.54
N ILE A 175 9.92 12.79 12.60
CA ILE A 175 10.03 13.26 13.98
C ILE A 175 11.34 14.04 14.17
N GLU A 176 12.46 13.53 13.65
CA GLU A 176 13.76 14.21 13.70
C GLU A 176 13.72 15.59 13.03
N LEU A 177 13.23 15.65 11.79
CA LEU A 177 13.12 16.90 11.03
C LEU A 177 12.22 17.93 11.72
N LYS A 178 11.14 17.47 12.36
CA LYS A 178 10.22 18.33 13.09
C LYS A 178 10.83 18.87 14.37
N ASN A 179 11.53 18.05 15.14
CA ASN A 179 12.21 18.48 16.36
C ASN A 179 13.37 19.44 16.05
N GLY A 180 14.12 19.21 14.97
CA GLY A 180 15.16 20.10 14.49
C GLY A 180 14.66 21.48 14.02
N GLN A 181 13.41 21.58 13.57
CA GLN A 181 12.76 22.86 13.23
C GLN A 181 12.32 23.64 14.49
N ASN A 182 11.84 22.93 15.52
CA ASN A 182 11.40 23.55 16.79
C ASN A 182 12.57 24.02 17.65
N SER A 183 13.77 23.49 17.46
CA SER A 183 14.98 23.90 18.20
C SER A 183 15.65 25.16 17.64
N LYS A 184 15.15 25.71 16.53
CA LYS A 184 15.67 26.90 15.86
C LYS A 184 14.78 28.15 16.05
N LEU A 185 13.72 28.05 16.86
CA LEU A 185 12.86 29.14 17.32
C LEU A 185 13.13 29.48 18.79
#